data_f7131a7d652817ec845d47edf9b619e1
#
_entry.id   f7131a7d652817ec845d47edf9b619e1
#
_cell.length_a   1.000
_cell.length_b   1.000
_cell.length_c   1.000
_cell.angle_alpha   90.00
_cell.angle_beta   90.00
_cell.angle_gamma   90.00
#
_symmetry.space_group_name_H-M   'P 1'
#
loop_
_entity.id
_entity.type
_entity.pdbx_description
1 polymer ?
#
loop_
_entity_poly.entity_id
_entity_poly.type
_entity_poly.pdbx_seq_one_letter_code
_entity_poly.pdbx_strand_id
1 'polypeptide(L)'
;MDKRPFVTKEKVEKITKIYPTPFHLYDEKGIRENVKALKEAFSWNKGYKEYFAVKATPNPFLIDILKEYGCGCDCSSYTELMMSEALEIT
;
A
#
# COMPACT_ATOMS: atom_id res chain seq x y z
N MET A 1 -2.72 21.17 8.28
CA MET A 1 -2.39 20.41 7.08
C MET A 1 -3.63 20.22 6.24
N ASP A 2 -3.64 20.75 5.04
CA ASP A 2 -4.77 20.60 4.14
C ASP A 2 -4.78 19.22 3.52
N LYS A 3 -5.88 18.50 3.74
CA LYS A 3 -6.09 17.22 3.10
C LYS A 3 -6.92 17.45 1.84
N ARG A 4 -6.35 17.07 0.72
CA ARG A 4 -7.05 17.16 -0.56
C ARG A 4 -7.22 15.77 -1.16
N PRO A 5 -8.37 15.51 -1.80
CA PRO A 5 -8.52 14.27 -2.55
C PRO A 5 -7.43 14.18 -3.63
N PHE A 6 -6.91 13.00 -3.86
CA PHE A 6 -5.87 12.79 -4.89
C PHE A 6 -6.43 12.73 -6.31
N VAL A 7 -7.76 12.76 -6.45
CA VAL A 7 -8.45 12.78 -7.74
C VAL A 7 -9.53 13.85 -7.73
N THR A 8 -9.83 14.40 -8.91
CA THR A 8 -10.90 15.37 -9.08
C THR A 8 -12.25 14.66 -9.21
N LYS A 9 -13.34 15.39 -8.99
CA LYS A 9 -14.70 14.88 -9.20
C LYS A 9 -14.89 14.38 -10.63
N GLU A 10 -14.39 15.13 -11.60
CA GLU A 10 -14.49 14.79 -13.02
C GLU A 10 -13.77 13.46 -13.33
N LYS A 11 -12.61 13.24 -12.72
CA LYS A 11 -11.86 12.00 -12.90
C LYS A 11 -12.57 10.83 -12.26
N VAL A 12 -13.16 11.01 -11.08
CA VAL A 12 -13.98 9.98 -10.43
C VAL A 12 -15.17 9.60 -11.31
N GLU A 13 -15.85 10.59 -11.90
CA GLU A 13 -16.99 10.35 -12.79
C GLU A 13 -16.57 9.53 -14.01
N LYS A 14 -15.40 9.79 -14.58
CA LYS A 14 -14.87 9.00 -15.70
C LYS A 14 -14.55 7.56 -15.30
N ILE A 15 -13.97 7.39 -14.11
CA ILE A 15 -13.63 6.06 -13.60
C ILE A 15 -14.91 5.23 -13.34
N THR A 16 -15.96 5.85 -12.77
CA THR A 16 -17.21 5.14 -12.49
C THR A 16 -17.94 4.68 -13.74
N LYS A 17 -17.67 5.29 -14.88
CA LYS A 17 -18.22 4.84 -16.17
C LYS A 17 -17.59 3.55 -16.66
N ILE A 18 -16.34 3.29 -16.25
CA ILE A 18 -15.57 2.11 -16.66
C ILE A 18 -15.71 1.00 -15.62
N TYR A 19 -15.64 1.37 -14.34
CA TYR A 19 -15.68 0.43 -13.23
C TYR A 19 -16.94 0.68 -12.39
N PRO A 20 -17.81 -0.32 -12.22
CA PRO A 20 -19.02 -0.13 -11.41
C PRO A 20 -18.70 0.03 -9.93
N THR A 21 -19.46 0.88 -9.25
CA THR A 21 -19.36 1.05 -7.80
C THR A 21 -20.07 -0.10 -7.08
N PRO A 22 -19.66 -0.45 -5.84
CA PRO A 22 -18.55 0.14 -5.10
C PRO A 22 -17.19 -0.40 -5.52
N PHE A 23 -16.13 0.40 -5.33
CA PHE A 23 -14.75 -0.02 -5.55
C PHE A 23 -13.80 0.77 -4.65
N HIS A 24 -12.58 0.25 -4.48
CA HIS A 24 -11.51 0.97 -3.81
C HIS A 24 -10.63 1.63 -4.86
N LEU A 25 -10.28 2.88 -4.63
CA LEU A 25 -9.36 3.62 -5.48
C LEU A 25 -8.10 3.94 -4.67
N TYR A 26 -6.95 3.55 -5.19
CA TYR A 26 -5.66 3.72 -4.51
C TYR A 26 -4.79 4.75 -5.19
N ASP A 27 -4.05 5.50 -4.38
CA ASP A 27 -3.08 6.48 -4.84
C ASP A 27 -1.68 5.88 -4.77
N GLU A 28 -1.21 5.27 -5.85
CA GLU A 28 0.10 4.62 -5.89
C GLU A 28 1.22 5.61 -5.59
N LYS A 29 1.17 6.80 -6.17
CA LYS A 29 2.18 7.84 -5.93
C LYS A 29 2.24 8.24 -4.47
N GLY A 30 1.07 8.45 -3.84
CA GLY A 30 0.96 8.78 -2.43
C GLY A 30 1.50 7.67 -1.53
N ILE A 31 1.19 6.42 -1.86
CA ILE A 31 1.70 5.26 -1.13
C ILE A 31 3.23 5.24 -1.18
N ARG A 32 3.81 5.41 -2.37
CA ARG A 32 5.26 5.41 -2.54
C ARG A 32 5.93 6.57 -1.78
N GLU A 33 5.36 7.76 -1.86
CA GLU A 33 5.86 8.94 -1.14
C GLU A 33 5.83 8.75 0.37
N ASN A 34 4.73 8.20 0.90
CA ASN A 34 4.59 7.95 2.33
C ASN A 34 5.59 6.92 2.86
N VAL A 35 5.80 5.83 2.12
CA VAL A 35 6.76 4.79 2.50
C VAL A 35 8.17 5.35 2.48
N LYS A 36 8.53 6.15 1.48
CA LYS A 36 9.84 6.81 1.41
C LYS A 36 10.05 7.76 2.59
N ALA A 37 9.04 8.57 2.91
CA ALA A 37 9.12 9.53 4.01
C ALA A 37 9.33 8.81 5.35
N LEU A 38 8.60 7.72 5.57
CA LEU A 38 8.73 6.92 6.79
C LEU A 38 10.13 6.29 6.88
N LYS A 39 10.61 5.74 5.79
CA LYS A 39 11.92 5.12 5.72
C LYS A 39 13.04 6.13 5.99
N GLU A 40 12.93 7.33 5.42
CA GLU A 40 13.87 8.42 5.66
C GLU A 40 13.84 8.89 7.11
N ALA A 41 12.67 9.00 7.71
CA ALA A 41 12.50 9.42 9.10
C ALA A 41 13.23 8.50 10.08
N PHE A 42 13.32 7.21 9.76
CA PHE A 42 14.00 6.22 10.60
C PHE A 42 15.35 5.76 10.04
N SER A 43 15.90 6.47 9.08
CA SER A 43 17.17 6.11 8.43
C SER A 43 18.36 6.07 9.38
N TRP A 44 18.27 6.80 10.51
CA TRP A 44 19.29 6.78 11.56
C TRP A 44 19.40 5.46 12.29
N ASN A 45 18.36 4.62 12.23
CA ASN A 45 18.29 3.32 12.91
C ASN A 45 18.49 2.20 11.89
N LYS A 46 19.68 1.61 11.89
CA LYS A 46 20.03 0.52 10.95
C LYS A 46 19.20 -0.75 11.14
N GLY A 47 18.63 -0.94 12.33
CA GLY A 47 17.79 -2.10 12.62
C GLY A 47 16.32 -1.89 12.27
N TYR A 48 15.96 -0.72 11.77
CA TYR A 48 14.56 -0.41 11.44
C TYR A 48 14.07 -1.21 10.24
N LYS A 49 12.88 -1.80 10.40
CA LYS A 49 12.16 -2.44 9.29
C LYS A 49 10.67 -2.24 9.51
N GLU A 50 9.98 -1.83 8.46
CA GLU A 50 8.53 -1.66 8.49
C GLU A 50 7.84 -2.97 8.10
N TYR A 51 6.83 -3.36 8.87
CA TYR A 51 6.00 -4.52 8.58
C TYR A 51 4.57 -4.06 8.35
N PHE A 52 4.05 -4.32 7.16
CA PHE A 52 2.70 -3.94 6.79
C PHE A 52 1.69 -4.99 7.26
N ALA A 53 0.65 -4.54 7.95
CA ALA A 53 -0.46 -5.41 8.37
C ALA A 53 -1.33 -5.77 7.15
N VAL A 54 -1.19 -6.97 6.64
CA VAL A 54 -1.86 -7.41 5.41
C VAL A 54 -3.38 -7.31 5.51
N LYS A 55 -3.94 -7.58 6.69
CA LYS A 55 -5.40 -7.49 6.91
C LYS A 55 -5.98 -6.11 6.64
N ALA A 56 -5.18 -5.05 6.75
CA ALA A 56 -5.65 -3.69 6.50
C ALA A 56 -5.97 -3.46 5.03
N THR A 57 -5.19 -4.04 4.14
CA THR A 57 -5.40 -3.95 2.69
C THR A 57 -4.81 -5.19 2.03
N PRO A 58 -5.57 -6.30 1.96
CA PRO A 58 -5.04 -7.55 1.39
C PRO A 58 -5.04 -7.53 -0.13
N ASN A 59 -4.33 -6.58 -0.72
CA ASN A 59 -4.21 -6.40 -2.16
C ASN A 59 -2.77 -6.69 -2.58
N PRO A 60 -2.53 -7.79 -3.34
CA PRO A 60 -1.17 -8.18 -3.69
C PRO A 60 -0.42 -7.12 -4.49
N PHE A 61 -1.08 -6.32 -5.30
CA PHE A 61 -0.41 -5.25 -6.06
C PHE A 61 0.12 -4.15 -5.14
N LEU A 62 -0.63 -3.79 -4.10
CA LEU A 62 -0.19 -2.78 -3.12
C LEU A 62 0.95 -3.31 -2.25
N ILE A 63 0.83 -4.56 -1.81
CA ILE A 63 1.85 -5.20 -0.99
C ILE A 63 3.16 -5.33 -1.78
N ASP A 64 3.07 -5.60 -3.07
CA ASP A 64 4.23 -5.68 -3.95
C ASP A 64 4.94 -4.32 -4.06
N ILE A 65 4.18 -3.22 -4.10
CA ILE A 65 4.76 -1.88 -4.06
C ILE A 65 5.54 -1.67 -2.76
N LEU A 66 4.96 -2.03 -1.63
CA LEU A 66 5.61 -1.92 -0.32
C LEU A 66 6.87 -2.78 -0.24
N LYS A 67 6.86 -3.95 -0.87
CA LYS A 67 8.02 -4.83 -0.96
C LYS A 67 9.19 -4.14 -1.64
N GLU A 68 8.95 -3.34 -2.68
CA GLU A 68 9.99 -2.60 -3.39
C GLU A 68 10.79 -1.68 -2.45
N TYR A 69 10.17 -1.23 -1.35
CA TYR A 69 10.81 -0.37 -0.35
C TYR A 69 11.33 -1.14 0.85
N GLY A 70 11.35 -2.46 0.77
CA GLY A 70 11.90 -3.30 1.82
C GLY A 70 10.95 -3.62 2.97
N CYS A 71 9.65 -3.36 2.81
CA CYS A 71 8.67 -3.69 3.83
C CYS A 71 8.43 -5.19 3.94
N GLY A 72 8.27 -5.68 5.18
CA GLY A 72 7.80 -7.04 5.43
C GLY A 72 6.29 -7.06 5.60
N CYS A 73 5.75 -8.23 5.88
CA CYS A 73 4.32 -8.43 6.11
C CYS A 73 4.05 -8.91 7.53
N ASP A 74 3.03 -8.30 8.15
CA ASP A 74 2.46 -8.78 9.40
C ASP A 74 1.18 -9.51 9.04
N CYS A 75 1.18 -10.83 9.18
CA CYS A 75 0.10 -11.71 8.76
C CYS A 75 -0.66 -12.26 9.96
N SER A 76 -1.99 -12.18 9.91
CA SER A 76 -2.87 -12.65 10.97
C SER A 76 -3.63 -13.93 10.60
N SER A 77 -3.49 -14.42 9.36
CA SER A 77 -4.19 -15.60 8.88
C SER A 77 -3.30 -16.40 7.93
N TYR A 78 -3.68 -17.65 7.71
CA TYR A 78 -2.98 -18.53 6.77
C TYR A 78 -3.04 -17.99 5.34
N THR A 79 -4.19 -17.44 4.95
CA THR A 79 -4.36 -16.84 3.62
C THR A 79 -3.39 -15.69 3.40
N GLU A 80 -3.17 -14.86 4.43
CA GLU A 80 -2.21 -13.74 4.36
C GLU A 80 -0.78 -14.25 4.23
N LEU A 81 -0.43 -15.34 4.91
CA LEU A 81 0.87 -15.97 4.77
C LEU A 81 1.09 -16.51 3.37
N MET A 82 0.06 -17.11 2.78
CA MET A 82 0.12 -17.60 1.39
C MET A 82 0.34 -16.46 0.40
N MET A 83 -0.33 -15.34 0.60
CA MET A 83 -0.15 -14.15 -0.23
C MET A 83 1.27 -13.59 -0.12
N SER A 84 1.78 -13.51 1.10
CA SER A 84 3.12 -13.04 1.37
C SER A 84 4.17 -13.93 0.70
N GLU A 85 3.98 -15.25 0.78
CA GLU A 85 4.85 -16.22 0.13
C GLU A 85 4.80 -16.09 -1.39
N ALA A 86 3.61 -15.93 -1.96
CA ALA A 86 3.43 -15.76 -3.40
C ALA A 86 4.13 -14.51 -3.93
N LEU A 87 4.23 -13.46 -3.11
CA LEU A 87 4.94 -12.24 -3.45
C LEU A 87 6.43 -12.29 -3.10
N GLU A 88 6.91 -13.42 -2.61
CA GLU A 88 8.31 -13.64 -2.24
C GLU A 88 8.81 -12.67 -1.16
N ILE A 89 7.94 -12.32 -0.21
CA ILE A 89 8.29 -11.47 0.92
C ILE A 89 8.83 -12.33 2.05
N THR A 90 10.03 -12.01 2.50
CA THR A 90 10.69 -12.73 3.59
C THR A 90 10.68 -11.94 4.89
#